data_7fb628330cb7cbc243f56a95a346d555
#
_entry.id   7fb628330cb7cbc243f56a95a346d555
#
_cell.length_a   1.000
_cell.length_b   1.000
_cell.length_c   1.000
_cell.angle_alpha   90.00
_cell.angle_beta   90.00
_cell.angle_gamma   90.00
#
_symmetry.space_group_name_H-M   'P 1'
#
loop_
_entity.id
_entity.type
_entity.pdbx_description
1 polymer ?
#
loop_
_entity_poly.entity_id
_entity_poly.type
_entity_poly.pdbx_seq_one_letter_code
_entity_poly.pdbx_strand_id
1 'polypeptide(L)'
;VKPEDHSSPSMIDVVSCGIGGLILLLFVSLAISGTSSGDAASFLALTVRIDKPPKQGETIRVNGAWEVTFPNNLVSIDNAVGRREFSVSSAFEVILLDDGLERLSLINVPTGIGRTMVFLYVSRKTMPEMVLTWNPEQGAQLTVEAVSNESETPLRPALATIGANEISIRATVDSGAFIEAVR
;
A
#
# COMPACT_ATOMS: atom_id res chain seq x y z
N VAL A 1 -11.42 4.30 47.82
CA VAL A 1 -10.24 4.04 47.01
C VAL A 1 -10.72 3.35 45.73
N LYS A 2 -10.67 4.04 44.59
CA LYS A 2 -11.00 3.52 43.28
C LYS A 2 -9.78 2.77 42.73
N PRO A 3 -9.90 1.55 42.25
CA PRO A 3 -8.78 0.92 41.53
C PRO A 3 -8.59 1.61 40.18
N GLU A 4 -7.34 2.04 39.95
CA GLU A 4 -6.92 2.52 38.62
C GLU A 4 -6.81 1.32 37.68
N ASP A 5 -7.68 1.35 36.65
CA ASP A 5 -7.64 0.42 35.53
C ASP A 5 -6.42 0.75 34.66
N HIS A 6 -5.32 0.08 34.88
CA HIS A 6 -4.19 0.07 33.97
C HIS A 6 -4.60 -0.80 32.77
N SER A 7 -5.21 -0.18 31.77
CA SER A 7 -5.38 -0.81 30.46
C SER A 7 -3.98 -1.02 29.86
N SER A 8 -3.43 -2.20 30.06
CA SER A 8 -2.25 -2.64 29.30
C SER A 8 -2.62 -2.63 27.80
N PRO A 9 -1.72 -2.11 26.94
CA PRO A 9 -1.94 -2.14 25.52
C PRO A 9 -2.25 -3.58 25.11
N SER A 10 -3.33 -3.77 24.36
CA SER A 10 -3.80 -5.09 23.96
C SER A 10 -2.66 -5.82 23.25
N MET A 11 -2.40 -7.06 23.65
CA MET A 11 -1.39 -7.93 23.04
C MET A 11 -1.60 -8.05 21.51
N ILE A 12 -2.84 -7.80 21.06
CA ILE A 12 -3.25 -7.75 19.65
C ILE A 12 -2.62 -6.56 18.94
N ASP A 13 -2.50 -5.38 19.57
CA ASP A 13 -1.88 -4.19 18.94
C ASP A 13 -0.39 -4.37 18.72
N VAL A 14 0.31 -5.01 19.67
CA VAL A 14 1.75 -5.29 19.55
C VAL A 14 2.01 -6.34 18.46
N VAL A 15 1.16 -7.35 18.35
CA VAL A 15 1.26 -8.40 17.32
C VAL A 15 0.93 -7.84 15.94
N SER A 16 -0.07 -6.96 15.81
CA SER A 16 -0.44 -6.35 14.52
C SER A 16 0.64 -5.43 13.96
N CYS A 17 1.29 -4.62 14.82
CA CYS A 17 2.44 -3.81 14.43
C CYS A 17 3.66 -4.67 14.04
N GLY A 18 3.89 -5.78 14.75
CA GLY A 18 5.01 -6.68 14.50
C GLY A 18 4.87 -7.43 13.17
N ILE A 19 3.68 -7.91 12.84
CA ILE A 19 3.41 -8.65 11.61
C ILE A 19 3.56 -7.75 10.38
N GLY A 20 3.09 -6.50 10.42
CA GLY A 20 3.24 -5.56 9.31
C GLY A 20 4.71 -5.26 9.00
N GLY A 21 5.52 -5.05 10.04
CA GLY A 21 6.96 -4.85 9.89
C GLY A 21 7.72 -6.10 9.42
N LEU A 22 7.31 -7.28 9.89
CA LEU A 22 7.93 -8.56 9.49
C LEU A 22 7.63 -8.88 8.03
N ILE A 23 6.41 -8.66 7.57
CA ILE A 23 6.01 -8.84 6.16
C ILE A 23 6.81 -7.89 5.28
N LEU A 24 6.93 -6.62 5.65
CA LEU A 24 7.74 -5.64 4.91
C LEU A 24 9.22 -6.08 4.81
N LEU A 25 9.82 -6.51 5.94
CA LEU A 25 11.19 -7.01 5.99
C LEU A 25 11.39 -8.27 5.13
N LEU A 26 10.42 -9.16 5.10
CA LEU A 26 10.47 -10.40 4.33
C LEU A 26 10.41 -10.09 2.82
N PHE A 27 9.56 -9.14 2.41
CA PHE A 27 9.48 -8.71 1.01
C PHE A 27 10.71 -7.92 0.56
N VAL A 28 11.22 -7.03 1.40
CA VAL A 28 12.47 -6.32 1.13
C VAL A 28 13.62 -7.33 1.00
N SER A 29 13.69 -8.33 1.88
CA SER A 29 14.70 -9.40 1.80
C SER A 29 14.55 -10.25 0.54
N LEU A 30 13.33 -10.60 0.12
CA LEU A 30 13.07 -11.34 -1.12
C LEU A 30 13.40 -10.51 -2.37
N ALA A 31 13.07 -9.23 -2.37
CA ALA A 31 13.41 -8.32 -3.46
C ALA A 31 14.94 -8.17 -3.62
N ILE A 32 15.67 -8.10 -2.50
CA ILE A 32 17.13 -8.00 -2.49
C ILE A 32 17.78 -9.35 -2.84
N SER A 33 17.25 -10.47 -2.36
CA SER A 33 17.82 -11.81 -2.58
C SER A 33 17.69 -12.32 -4.03
N GLY A 34 16.74 -11.75 -4.80
CA GLY A 34 16.59 -12.05 -6.24
C GLY A 34 17.57 -11.32 -7.14
N THR A 35 18.41 -10.43 -6.61
CA THR A 35 19.37 -9.64 -7.38
C THR A 35 20.74 -10.30 -7.39
N SER A 36 20.94 -11.31 -8.24
CA SER A 36 22.30 -11.75 -8.58
C SER A 36 22.96 -10.70 -9.48
N SER A 37 23.96 -10.03 -8.93
CA SER A 37 25.07 -9.32 -9.60
C SER A 37 24.73 -8.34 -10.74
N GLY A 38 24.84 -7.04 -10.46
CA GLY A 38 25.20 -6.04 -11.44
C GLY A 38 24.58 -4.66 -11.21
N ASP A 39 23.28 -4.51 -11.28
CA ASP A 39 22.61 -3.22 -11.09
C ASP A 39 21.68 -3.28 -9.87
N ALA A 40 21.93 -2.42 -8.90
CA ALA A 40 21.05 -2.29 -7.74
C ALA A 40 19.66 -1.85 -8.21
N ALA A 41 18.64 -2.65 -7.92
CA ALA A 41 17.26 -2.26 -8.22
C ALA A 41 16.80 -1.20 -7.21
N SER A 42 16.17 -0.17 -7.71
CA SER A 42 15.46 0.81 -6.87
C SER A 42 14.13 0.23 -6.43
N PHE A 43 13.74 0.44 -5.17
CA PHE A 43 12.42 0.07 -4.71
C PHE A 43 11.71 1.21 -3.97
N LEU A 44 10.40 1.20 -4.08
CA LEU A 44 9.48 2.03 -3.32
C LEU A 44 8.38 1.14 -2.74
N ALA A 45 8.30 1.08 -1.42
CA ALA A 45 7.22 0.41 -0.71
C ALA A 45 6.31 1.47 -0.07
N LEU A 46 5.00 1.37 -0.34
CA LEU A 46 3.98 2.25 0.20
C LEU A 46 3.02 1.43 1.05
N THR A 47 3.02 1.66 2.35
CA THR A 47 2.08 1.04 3.29
C THR A 47 0.95 2.01 3.56
N VAL A 48 -0.27 1.58 3.29
CA VAL A 48 -1.50 2.35 3.48
C VAL A 48 -2.37 1.64 4.50
N ARG A 49 -2.64 2.29 5.63
CA ARG A 49 -3.56 1.79 6.68
C ARG A 49 -4.80 2.66 6.71
N ILE A 50 -5.95 2.03 6.79
CA ILE A 50 -7.25 2.69 6.94
C ILE A 50 -8.05 1.98 8.03
N ASP A 51 -8.71 2.76 8.89
CA ASP A 51 -9.44 2.29 10.07
C ASP A 51 -10.88 1.83 9.78
N LYS A 52 -11.30 1.87 8.51
CA LYS A 52 -12.64 1.45 8.08
C LYS A 52 -12.61 0.30 7.07
N PRO A 53 -13.66 -0.52 7.02
CA PRO A 53 -13.81 -1.53 5.98
C PRO A 53 -14.04 -0.86 4.61
N PRO A 54 -13.83 -1.59 3.51
CA PRO A 54 -14.12 -1.06 2.19
C PRO A 54 -15.63 -0.80 2.02
N LYS A 55 -15.97 0.34 1.43
CA LYS A 55 -17.34 0.64 1.04
C LYS A 55 -17.69 -0.03 -0.31
N GLN A 56 -19.00 -0.15 -0.58
CA GLN A 56 -19.46 -0.63 -1.88
C GLN A 56 -18.99 0.31 -3.01
N GLY A 57 -18.35 -0.25 -4.02
CA GLY A 57 -17.83 0.51 -5.16
C GLY A 57 -16.58 1.34 -4.85
N GLU A 58 -15.88 1.02 -3.77
CA GLU A 58 -14.58 1.60 -3.51
C GLU A 58 -13.57 1.10 -4.53
N THR A 59 -12.79 2.03 -5.10
CA THR A 59 -11.77 1.73 -6.09
C THR A 59 -10.45 2.38 -5.75
N ILE A 60 -9.36 1.66 -6.03
CA ILE A 60 -8.00 2.20 -6.01
C ILE A 60 -7.44 2.01 -7.41
N ARG A 61 -7.01 3.10 -8.03
CA ARG A 61 -6.24 3.06 -9.28
C ARG A 61 -4.78 3.29 -9.00
N VAL A 62 -3.93 2.46 -9.57
CA VAL A 62 -2.48 2.55 -9.43
C VAL A 62 -1.89 2.95 -10.77
N ASN A 63 -1.16 4.07 -10.80
CA ASN A 63 -0.52 4.64 -11.99
C ASN A 63 -1.46 4.76 -13.22
N GLY A 64 -2.77 4.91 -12.96
CA GLY A 64 -3.79 5.03 -14.00
C GLY A 64 -4.07 3.76 -14.83
N ALA A 65 -3.31 2.68 -14.63
CA ALA A 65 -3.37 1.46 -15.45
C ALA A 65 -4.03 0.27 -14.75
N TRP A 66 -3.94 0.19 -13.43
CA TRP A 66 -4.48 -0.91 -12.63
C TRP A 66 -5.55 -0.40 -11.69
N GLU A 67 -6.66 -1.12 -11.60
CA GLU A 67 -7.78 -0.77 -10.72
C GLU A 67 -8.16 -1.96 -9.84
N VAL A 68 -8.32 -1.72 -8.55
CA VAL A 68 -8.83 -2.67 -7.58
C VAL A 68 -10.17 -2.17 -7.07
N THR A 69 -11.23 -2.99 -7.17
CA THR A 69 -12.58 -2.66 -6.72
C THR A 69 -12.97 -3.50 -5.51
N PHE A 70 -13.52 -2.85 -4.49
CA PHE A 70 -13.96 -3.44 -3.24
C PHE A 70 -15.50 -3.37 -3.09
N PRO A 71 -16.10 -4.20 -2.24
CA PRO A 71 -15.51 -5.30 -1.47
C PRO A 71 -15.32 -6.59 -2.27
N ASN A 72 -15.68 -6.62 -3.54
CA ASN A 72 -15.64 -7.83 -4.37
C ASN A 72 -14.20 -8.26 -4.71
N ASN A 73 -13.19 -7.48 -4.31
CA ASN A 73 -11.78 -7.72 -4.58
C ASN A 73 -11.53 -8.06 -6.05
N LEU A 74 -12.20 -7.32 -6.93
CA LEU A 74 -12.02 -7.43 -8.36
C LEU A 74 -10.80 -6.59 -8.75
N VAL A 75 -9.81 -7.23 -9.32
CA VAL A 75 -8.62 -6.56 -9.87
C VAL A 75 -8.74 -6.51 -11.36
N SER A 76 -8.66 -5.32 -11.92
CA SER A 76 -8.62 -5.10 -13.35
C SER A 76 -7.32 -4.44 -13.78
N ILE A 77 -6.80 -4.90 -14.91
CA ILE A 77 -5.62 -4.37 -15.56
C ILE A 77 -6.06 -3.83 -16.90
N ASP A 78 -5.88 -2.54 -17.10
CA ASP A 78 -6.17 -1.87 -18.37
C ASP A 78 -4.85 -1.57 -19.09
N ASN A 79 -4.65 -2.16 -20.24
CA ASN A 79 -3.45 -1.97 -21.05
C ASN A 79 -3.80 -1.89 -22.55
N ALA A 80 -2.79 -1.64 -23.38
CA ALA A 80 -2.95 -1.51 -24.84
C ALA A 80 -3.55 -2.76 -25.55
N VAL A 81 -3.56 -3.92 -24.88
CA VAL A 81 -4.11 -5.19 -25.41
C VAL A 81 -5.56 -5.39 -25.00
N GLY A 82 -6.03 -4.63 -24.01
CA GLY A 82 -7.40 -4.69 -23.48
C GLY A 82 -7.46 -4.84 -21.97
N ARG A 83 -8.67 -4.82 -21.43
CA ARG A 83 -8.95 -4.97 -20.00
C ARG A 83 -9.02 -6.45 -19.64
N ARG A 84 -8.31 -6.82 -18.57
CA ARG A 84 -8.40 -8.14 -17.95
C ARG A 84 -8.89 -7.98 -16.52
N GLU A 85 -9.78 -8.85 -16.08
CA GLU A 85 -10.36 -8.84 -14.74
C GLU A 85 -10.25 -10.21 -14.10
N PHE A 86 -9.97 -10.23 -12.80
CA PHE A 86 -9.95 -11.45 -12.00
C PHE A 86 -10.34 -11.14 -10.55
N SER A 87 -11.04 -12.09 -9.93
CA SER A 87 -11.41 -12.00 -8.51
C SER A 87 -10.33 -12.60 -7.64
N VAL A 88 -10.10 -12.00 -6.48
CA VAL A 88 -9.15 -12.45 -5.47
C VAL A 88 -9.84 -12.61 -4.12
N SER A 89 -9.21 -13.25 -3.16
CA SER A 89 -9.75 -13.41 -1.81
C SER A 89 -9.73 -12.08 -1.03
N SER A 90 -10.42 -12.00 0.10
CA SER A 90 -10.46 -10.81 0.96
C SER A 90 -9.09 -10.40 1.48
N ALA A 91 -8.25 -11.36 1.86
CA ALA A 91 -6.82 -11.17 2.11
C ALA A 91 -6.08 -11.70 0.88
N PHE A 92 -5.39 -10.83 0.15
CA PHE A 92 -4.79 -11.20 -1.12
C PHE A 92 -3.42 -10.55 -1.35
N GLU A 93 -2.63 -11.21 -2.15
CA GLU A 93 -1.49 -10.67 -2.88
C GLU A 93 -1.76 -10.78 -4.37
N VAL A 94 -1.48 -9.75 -5.12
CA VAL A 94 -1.55 -9.73 -6.57
C VAL A 94 -0.36 -9.03 -7.17
N ILE A 95 0.20 -9.61 -8.22
CA ILE A 95 1.24 -8.98 -9.03
C ILE A 95 0.53 -8.21 -10.15
N LEU A 96 0.64 -6.89 -10.12
CA LEU A 96 0.02 -5.99 -11.09
C LEU A 96 0.87 -5.87 -12.36
N LEU A 97 2.20 -5.85 -12.20
CA LEU A 97 3.18 -5.80 -13.28
C LEU A 97 4.38 -6.67 -12.94
N ASP A 98 4.84 -7.46 -13.89
CA ASP A 98 6.13 -8.14 -13.82
C ASP A 98 6.64 -8.37 -15.25
N ASP A 99 7.60 -7.56 -15.68
CA ASP A 99 8.26 -7.67 -17.00
C ASP A 99 9.73 -8.07 -16.89
N GLY A 100 10.16 -8.48 -15.69
CA GLY A 100 11.53 -8.87 -15.37
C GLY A 100 12.48 -7.69 -15.11
N LEU A 101 12.08 -6.46 -15.44
CA LEU A 101 12.82 -5.23 -15.18
C LEU A 101 12.09 -4.34 -14.17
N GLU A 102 10.78 -4.42 -14.13
CA GLU A 102 9.92 -3.72 -13.20
C GLU A 102 8.90 -4.69 -12.61
N ARG A 103 8.67 -4.56 -11.32
CA ARG A 103 7.64 -5.33 -10.62
C ARG A 103 6.84 -4.42 -9.71
N LEU A 104 5.52 -4.46 -9.87
CA LEU A 104 4.57 -3.81 -8.97
C LEU A 104 3.65 -4.87 -8.38
N SER A 105 3.57 -4.92 -7.07
CA SER A 105 2.68 -5.84 -6.34
C SER A 105 1.83 -5.09 -5.33
N LEU A 106 0.62 -5.60 -5.10
CA LEU A 106 -0.30 -5.17 -4.06
C LEU A 106 -0.59 -6.33 -3.12
N ILE A 107 -0.46 -6.07 -1.82
CA ILE A 107 -0.90 -6.96 -0.76
C ILE A 107 -2.00 -6.24 0.01
N ASN A 108 -3.14 -6.93 0.23
CA ASN A 108 -4.23 -6.43 1.06
C ASN A 108 -4.48 -7.37 2.22
N VAL A 109 -4.42 -6.86 3.43
CA VAL A 109 -4.65 -7.62 4.67
C VAL A 109 -5.73 -6.92 5.48
N PRO A 110 -6.91 -7.51 5.69
CA PRO A 110 -7.90 -7.02 6.64
C PRO A 110 -7.33 -7.02 8.06
N THR A 111 -7.57 -5.95 8.82
CA THR A 111 -7.10 -5.78 10.20
C THR A 111 -8.25 -5.33 11.10
N GLY A 112 -8.94 -6.30 11.72
CA GLY A 112 -10.12 -5.99 12.54
C GLY A 112 -11.21 -5.31 11.72
N ILE A 113 -11.53 -4.04 12.03
CA ILE A 113 -12.51 -3.25 11.28
C ILE A 113 -11.93 -2.56 10.05
N GLY A 114 -10.60 -2.40 10.01
CA GLY A 114 -9.88 -1.72 8.95
C GLY A 114 -9.09 -2.68 8.06
N ARG A 115 -8.11 -2.14 7.35
CA ARG A 115 -7.19 -2.92 6.52
C ARG A 115 -5.85 -2.21 6.34
N THR A 116 -4.84 -3.02 6.01
CA THR A 116 -3.52 -2.57 5.58
C THR A 116 -3.28 -3.04 4.16
N MET A 117 -2.88 -2.11 3.31
CA MET A 117 -2.47 -2.40 1.94
C MET A 117 -1.00 -2.03 1.78
N VAL A 118 -0.24 -2.88 1.11
CA VAL A 118 1.17 -2.63 0.80
C VAL A 118 1.34 -2.69 -0.71
N PHE A 119 1.77 -1.60 -1.29
CA PHE A 119 2.19 -1.51 -2.68
C PHE A 119 3.72 -1.56 -2.70
N LEU A 120 4.27 -2.49 -3.44
CA LEU A 120 5.71 -2.63 -3.60
C LEU A 120 6.07 -2.48 -5.08
N TYR A 121 6.86 -1.46 -5.39
CA TYR A 121 7.39 -1.24 -6.72
C TYR A 121 8.91 -1.43 -6.70
N VAL A 122 9.40 -2.32 -7.53
CA VAL A 122 10.83 -2.59 -7.74
C VAL A 122 11.16 -2.31 -9.20
N SER A 123 12.18 -1.51 -9.47
CA SER A 123 12.58 -1.15 -10.83
C SER A 123 14.10 -1.23 -11.01
N ARG A 124 14.52 -1.73 -12.16
CA ARG A 124 15.89 -1.68 -12.65
C ARG A 124 16.08 -0.65 -13.77
N LYS A 125 15.01 0.03 -14.19
CA LYS A 125 15.03 0.99 -15.31
C LYS A 125 15.06 2.43 -14.85
N THR A 126 14.18 2.77 -13.92
CA THR A 126 13.92 4.16 -13.49
C THR A 126 13.66 4.20 -12.01
N MET A 127 13.80 5.39 -11.40
CA MET A 127 13.36 5.60 -10.02
C MET A 127 11.86 5.38 -9.92
N PRO A 128 11.39 4.51 -9.01
CA PRO A 128 9.97 4.24 -8.88
C PRO A 128 9.20 5.47 -8.40
N GLU A 129 8.09 5.74 -9.08
CA GLU A 129 7.07 6.67 -8.64
C GLU A 129 5.74 5.95 -8.62
N MET A 130 4.91 6.22 -7.63
CA MET A 130 3.60 5.59 -7.47
C MET A 130 2.54 6.65 -7.24
N VAL A 131 1.48 6.58 -8.02
CA VAL A 131 0.30 7.44 -7.87
C VAL A 131 -0.91 6.56 -7.66
N LEU A 132 -1.56 6.70 -6.50
CA LEU A 132 -2.82 6.04 -6.20
C LEU A 132 -3.93 7.08 -6.28
N THR A 133 -4.97 6.81 -7.07
CA THR A 133 -6.23 7.54 -7.02
C THR A 133 -7.26 6.66 -6.34
N TRP A 134 -7.90 7.16 -5.28
CA TRP A 134 -8.70 6.35 -4.38
C TRP A 134 -9.93 7.10 -3.88
N ASN A 135 -11.07 6.40 -3.82
CA ASN A 135 -12.34 6.91 -3.30
C ASN A 135 -12.76 6.20 -1.99
N PRO A 136 -12.02 6.34 -0.88
CA PRO A 136 -12.28 5.61 0.36
C PRO A 136 -13.58 6.08 1.06
N GLU A 137 -13.93 5.40 2.15
CA GLU A 137 -15.03 5.82 3.03
C GLU A 137 -14.74 7.18 3.67
N GLN A 138 -15.69 8.10 3.64
CA GLN A 138 -15.55 9.40 4.28
C GLN A 138 -15.45 9.29 5.80
N GLY A 139 -14.68 10.18 6.42
CA GLY A 139 -14.40 10.17 7.84
C GLY A 139 -13.45 9.07 8.30
N ALA A 140 -12.90 8.27 7.38
CA ALA A 140 -11.85 7.31 7.72
C ALA A 140 -10.55 8.00 8.08
N GLN A 141 -9.78 7.39 8.99
CA GLN A 141 -8.41 7.79 9.31
C GLN A 141 -7.45 7.00 8.42
N LEU A 142 -6.62 7.73 7.72
CA LEU A 142 -5.64 7.19 6.78
C LEU A 142 -4.24 7.48 7.28
N THR A 143 -3.39 6.45 7.30
CA THR A 143 -1.95 6.58 7.52
C THR A 143 -1.22 5.99 6.33
N VAL A 144 -0.30 6.75 5.76
CA VAL A 144 0.51 6.34 4.62
C VAL A 144 1.98 6.47 4.98
N GLU A 145 2.71 5.37 4.82
CA GLU A 145 4.15 5.30 5.07
C GLU A 145 4.86 4.86 3.79
N ALA A 146 5.90 5.57 3.41
CA ALA A 146 6.75 5.21 2.28
C ALA A 146 8.14 4.80 2.76
N VAL A 147 8.72 3.79 2.12
CA VAL A 147 10.09 3.32 2.35
C VAL A 147 10.75 3.08 1.00
N SER A 148 11.99 3.54 0.86
CA SER A 148 12.81 3.38 -0.34
C SER A 148 14.24 3.08 0.03
N ASN A 149 14.97 2.35 -0.82
CA ASN A 149 16.42 2.16 -0.69
C ASN A 149 17.25 3.33 -1.21
N GLU A 150 16.63 4.27 -1.92
CA GLU A 150 17.29 5.47 -2.43
C GLU A 150 17.25 6.63 -1.42
N SER A 151 16.40 6.56 -0.41
CA SER A 151 16.29 7.61 0.61
C SER A 151 17.27 7.36 1.74
N GLU A 152 18.16 8.34 2.00
CA GLU A 152 19.11 8.31 3.12
C GLU A 152 18.43 8.58 4.47
N THR A 153 17.23 9.16 4.46
CA THR A 153 16.48 9.52 5.67
C THR A 153 15.13 8.81 5.70
N PRO A 154 14.65 8.41 6.90
CA PRO A 154 13.31 7.88 7.04
C PRO A 154 12.28 8.87 6.53
N LEU A 155 11.43 8.43 5.60
CA LEU A 155 10.35 9.23 5.06
C LEU A 155 9.26 9.43 6.12
N ARG A 156 8.73 10.64 6.25
CA ARG A 156 7.70 10.94 7.24
C ARG A 156 6.38 10.33 6.81
N PRO A 157 5.61 9.70 7.74
CA PRO A 157 4.28 9.25 7.44
C PRO A 157 3.35 10.42 7.16
N ALA A 158 2.47 10.25 6.18
CA ALA A 158 1.37 11.16 5.92
C ALA A 158 0.11 10.63 6.62
N LEU A 159 -0.60 11.53 7.32
CA LEU A 159 -1.86 11.23 8.01
C LEU A 159 -2.95 12.15 7.49
N ALA A 160 -4.13 11.59 7.26
CA ALA A 160 -5.28 12.36 6.84
C ALA A 160 -6.59 11.77 7.38
N THR A 161 -7.55 12.66 7.65
CA THR A 161 -8.96 12.28 7.79
C THR A 161 -9.62 12.52 6.45
N ILE A 162 -10.30 11.51 5.93
CA ILE A 162 -10.89 11.56 4.59
C ILE A 162 -12.13 12.45 4.62
N GLY A 163 -12.02 13.63 4.00
CA GLY A 163 -13.11 14.59 3.83
C GLY A 163 -13.58 14.74 2.39
N ALA A 164 -12.83 14.24 1.43
CA ALA A 164 -13.14 14.31 0.00
C ALA A 164 -13.75 12.99 -0.50
N ASN A 165 -14.43 13.04 -1.66
CA ASN A 165 -14.94 11.84 -2.31
C ASN A 165 -13.83 11.00 -2.95
N GLU A 166 -12.77 11.67 -3.36
CA GLU A 166 -11.60 11.05 -3.99
C GLU A 166 -10.33 11.73 -3.48
N ILE A 167 -9.29 10.94 -3.28
CA ILE A 167 -7.96 11.39 -2.89
C ILE A 167 -6.91 10.89 -3.87
N SER A 168 -5.81 11.61 -3.98
CA SER A 168 -4.60 11.18 -4.65
C SER A 168 -3.48 11.00 -3.63
N ILE A 169 -2.81 9.85 -3.67
CA ILE A 169 -1.59 9.58 -2.90
C ILE A 169 -0.47 9.47 -3.91
N ARG A 170 0.49 10.36 -3.82
CA ARG A 170 1.71 10.30 -4.64
C ARG A 170 2.88 9.92 -3.75
N ALA A 171 3.67 8.95 -4.16
CA ALA A 171 4.88 8.54 -3.48
C ALA A 171 6.05 8.48 -4.45
N THR A 172 7.21 8.99 -4.01
CA THR A 172 8.47 8.93 -4.74
C THR A 172 9.58 8.47 -3.81
N VAL A 173 10.65 7.96 -4.38
CA VAL A 173 11.81 7.46 -3.61
C VAL A 173 12.52 8.56 -2.80
N ASP A 174 12.44 9.82 -3.25
CA ASP A 174 13.14 10.94 -2.63
C ASP A 174 12.31 11.67 -1.56
N SER A 175 11.01 11.80 -1.80
CA SER A 175 10.17 12.75 -1.06
C SER A 175 9.15 12.08 -0.13
N GLY A 176 8.97 10.76 -0.27
CA GLY A 176 7.99 10.01 0.48
C GLY A 176 6.57 10.11 -0.08
N ALA A 177 5.56 10.04 0.80
CA ALA A 177 4.16 10.03 0.41
C ALA A 177 3.48 11.37 0.70
N PHE A 178 2.65 11.82 -0.23
CA PHE A 178 1.78 13.00 -0.10
C PHE A 178 0.34 12.59 -0.36
N ILE A 179 -0.59 13.16 0.41
CA ILE A 179 -2.02 12.91 0.28
C ILE A 179 -2.68 14.24 -0.11
N GLU A 180 -3.41 14.24 -1.21
CA GLU A 180 -4.13 15.39 -1.73
C GLU A 180 -5.60 15.03 -1.98
N ALA A 181 -6.51 15.97 -1.75
CA ALA A 181 -7.90 15.83 -2.19
C ALA A 181 -7.98 16.08 -3.70
N VAL A 182 -8.61 15.18 -4.43
CA VAL A 182 -8.95 15.39 -5.83
C VAL A 182 -10.23 16.25 -5.87
N ARG A 183 -10.20 17.36 -6.58
CA ARG A 183 -11.32 18.32 -6.70
C ARG A 183 -12.26 17.94 -7.81
#